data_530ca8216d8dc159c866d5755499df96
#
_entry.id   530ca8216d8dc159c866d5755499df96
#
_cell.length_a   1.000
_cell.length_b   1.000
_cell.length_c   1.000
_cell.angle_alpha   90.00
_cell.angle_beta   90.00
_cell.angle_gamma   90.00
#
_symmetry.space_group_name_H-M   'P 1'
#
loop_
_entity.id
_entity.type
_entity.pdbx_description
1 polymer ?
#
loop_
_entity_poly.entity_id
_entity_poly.type
_entity_poly.pdbx_seq_one_letter_code
_entity_poly.pdbx_strand_id
1 'polypeptide(L)'
;SIMADRRDILKIGLGVVAGVGASHAYTILNAPKSAASASAAPATAASESAASCPMPAGIVYTAENPGKWSKKVNGHLPQVKVEGKTVTITTDHTMGEAHYIVRHTLVSEDGTVLGEKVFSPADDDAVSTVELPEGHSSKLYATSFCNKHDLWVAEFTV
;
A
#
# COMPACT_ATOMS: atom_id res chain seq x y z
N SER A 1 -34.87 36.55 11.02
CA SER A 1 -33.80 35.57 10.75
C SER A 1 -34.23 34.20 11.20
N ILE A 2 -34.65 33.36 10.27
CA ILE A 2 -35.10 31.99 10.55
C ILE A 2 -33.99 31.09 10.01
N MET A 3 -33.23 30.46 10.91
CA MET A 3 -32.27 29.39 10.56
C MET A 3 -33.08 28.11 10.34
N ALA A 4 -33.08 27.62 9.11
CA ALA A 4 -33.65 26.32 8.77
C ALA A 4 -32.69 25.22 9.18
N ASP A 5 -33.12 24.32 10.04
CA ASP A 5 -32.43 23.15 10.52
C ASP A 5 -32.35 22.08 9.39
N ARG A 6 -31.16 21.56 9.13
CA ARG A 6 -30.85 20.59 8.04
C ARG A 6 -31.27 19.15 8.35
N ARG A 7 -32.10 18.92 9.35
CA ARG A 7 -32.46 17.56 9.83
C ARG A 7 -33.79 17.01 9.30
N ASP A 8 -34.55 17.76 8.47
CA ASP A 8 -35.88 17.36 8.06
C ASP A 8 -36.03 16.76 6.65
N ILE A 9 -34.95 16.34 5.99
CA ILE A 9 -35.04 15.80 4.62
C ILE A 9 -35.02 14.24 4.57
N LEU A 10 -35.31 13.55 5.65
CA LEU A 10 -35.25 12.07 5.69
C LEU A 10 -36.60 11.41 6.07
N LYS A 11 -37.70 11.93 5.57
CA LYS A 11 -39.01 11.25 5.73
C LYS A 11 -39.90 11.46 4.50
N ILE A 12 -39.61 10.79 3.40
CA ILE A 12 -40.61 10.46 2.38
C ILE A 12 -40.15 9.25 1.60
N GLY A 13 -40.93 8.17 1.65
CA GLY A 13 -41.18 7.27 0.58
C GLY A 13 -40.94 5.80 0.80
N LEU A 14 -41.75 5.16 1.68
CA LEU A 14 -41.94 3.71 1.63
C LEU A 14 -42.96 3.40 0.54
N GLY A 15 -42.51 3.09 -0.66
CA GLY A 15 -43.34 2.62 -1.77
C GLY A 15 -43.21 1.10 -1.93
N VAL A 16 -44.23 0.37 -1.51
CA VAL A 16 -44.41 -1.05 -1.77
C VAL A 16 -44.86 -1.21 -3.23
N VAL A 17 -44.06 -1.89 -4.05
CA VAL A 17 -44.49 -2.41 -5.37
C VAL A 17 -44.38 -3.91 -5.33
N ALA A 18 -45.51 -4.59 -5.24
CA ALA A 18 -45.66 -6.00 -5.53
C ALA A 18 -45.69 -6.17 -7.06
N GLY A 19 -44.77 -6.91 -7.64
CA GLY A 19 -44.72 -7.27 -9.06
C GLY A 19 -44.39 -8.73 -9.25
N VAL A 20 -45.36 -9.45 -9.75
CA VAL A 20 -45.46 -10.90 -10.02
C VAL A 20 -44.50 -11.34 -11.12
N GLY A 21 -43.80 -12.45 -10.89
CA GLY A 21 -43.58 -13.58 -11.82
C GLY A 21 -42.81 -13.36 -13.10
N ALA A 22 -41.70 -14.11 -13.22
CA ALA A 22 -41.39 -14.98 -14.38
C ALA A 22 -40.15 -15.82 -14.08
N SER A 23 -40.35 -17.09 -13.80
CA SER A 23 -39.30 -18.10 -13.74
C SER A 23 -38.79 -18.35 -15.17
N HIS A 24 -37.53 -18.05 -15.42
CA HIS A 24 -36.82 -18.57 -16.59
C HIS A 24 -35.89 -19.69 -16.14
N ALA A 25 -36.32 -20.91 -16.40
CA ALA A 25 -35.53 -22.11 -16.28
C ALA A 25 -34.44 -22.11 -17.37
N TYR A 26 -33.19 -22.00 -17.00
CA TYR A 26 -32.07 -22.29 -17.88
C TYR A 26 -31.77 -23.79 -17.84
N THR A 27 -32.08 -24.48 -18.93
CA THR A 27 -31.70 -25.89 -19.16
C THR A 27 -30.20 -25.96 -19.42
N ILE A 28 -29.47 -26.59 -18.51
CA ILE A 28 -28.05 -26.91 -18.70
C ILE A 28 -27.99 -28.18 -19.53
N LEU A 29 -27.57 -28.07 -20.78
CA LEU A 29 -27.29 -29.21 -21.67
C LEU A 29 -25.98 -29.89 -21.25
N ASN A 30 -26.07 -31.19 -21.04
CA ASN A 30 -24.99 -32.13 -20.76
C ASN A 30 -23.84 -32.05 -21.77
N ALA A 31 -22.61 -31.89 -21.27
CA ALA A 31 -21.40 -32.20 -22.01
C ALA A 31 -20.87 -33.59 -21.61
N PRO A 32 -20.30 -34.38 -22.56
CA PRO A 32 -19.96 -35.76 -22.32
C PRO A 32 -18.71 -35.95 -21.47
N LYS A 33 -18.80 -36.97 -20.65
CA LYS A 33 -17.74 -37.51 -19.78
C LYS A 33 -16.65 -38.15 -20.66
N SER A 34 -15.46 -37.57 -20.70
CA SER A 34 -14.25 -38.23 -21.18
C SER A 34 -13.38 -38.60 -19.99
N ALA A 35 -13.23 -39.88 -19.73
CA ALA A 35 -12.33 -40.44 -18.79
C ALA A 35 -10.93 -40.54 -19.41
N ALA A 36 -9.97 -39.85 -18.84
CA ALA A 36 -8.55 -40.14 -19.05
C ALA A 36 -7.88 -40.26 -17.69
N SER A 37 -7.54 -41.52 -17.37
CA SER A 37 -6.66 -41.90 -16.29
C SER A 37 -5.27 -41.32 -16.54
N ALA A 38 -4.76 -40.48 -15.62
CA ALA A 38 -3.36 -40.13 -15.59
C ALA A 38 -2.82 -40.31 -14.17
N SER A 39 -1.87 -41.21 -14.09
CA SER A 39 -1.01 -41.64 -13.02
C SER A 39 -0.53 -40.47 -12.15
N ALA A 40 -0.75 -40.55 -10.82
CA ALA A 40 -0.18 -39.66 -9.84
C ALA A 40 1.33 -39.95 -9.70
N ALA A 41 2.15 -39.01 -10.14
CA ALA A 41 3.54 -38.92 -9.69
C ALA A 41 3.60 -38.06 -8.40
N PRO A 42 4.45 -38.41 -7.41
CA PRO A 42 4.55 -37.61 -6.20
C PRO A 42 5.18 -36.26 -6.53
N ALA A 43 4.43 -35.20 -6.32
CA ALA A 43 4.97 -33.85 -6.35
C ALA A 43 5.92 -33.68 -5.17
N THR A 44 7.21 -33.72 -5.44
CA THR A 44 8.24 -33.22 -4.54
C THR A 44 7.96 -31.75 -4.36
N ALA A 45 7.58 -31.35 -3.14
CA ALA A 45 7.48 -29.95 -2.76
C ALA A 45 8.88 -29.33 -2.83
N ALA A 46 9.23 -28.80 -3.98
CA ALA A 46 10.28 -27.82 -4.08
C ALA A 46 9.77 -26.58 -3.35
N SER A 47 10.40 -26.28 -2.20
CA SER A 47 10.34 -24.96 -1.60
C SER A 47 10.89 -23.97 -2.63
N GLU A 48 10.03 -23.40 -3.46
CA GLU A 48 10.37 -22.24 -4.24
C GLU A 48 10.59 -21.11 -3.25
N SER A 49 11.88 -20.88 -2.96
CA SER A 49 12.35 -19.57 -2.52
C SER A 49 11.68 -18.55 -3.43
N ALA A 50 10.80 -17.70 -2.84
CA ALA A 50 10.16 -16.64 -3.57
C ALA A 50 11.23 -15.84 -4.29
N ALA A 51 11.39 -16.09 -5.57
CA ALA A 51 12.25 -15.30 -6.42
C ALA A 51 11.73 -13.88 -6.34
N SER A 52 12.48 -12.99 -5.67
CA SER A 52 12.15 -11.58 -5.65
C SER A 52 12.11 -11.12 -7.10
N CYS A 53 10.92 -10.84 -7.61
CA CYS A 53 10.81 -10.20 -8.91
C CYS A 53 11.50 -8.85 -8.79
N PRO A 54 12.63 -8.62 -9.46
CA PRO A 54 13.30 -7.34 -9.37
C PRO A 54 12.35 -6.28 -9.91
N MET A 55 12.06 -5.26 -9.10
CA MET A 55 11.27 -4.14 -9.56
C MET A 55 11.91 -3.51 -10.78
N PRO A 56 11.14 -3.23 -11.85
CA PRO A 56 11.67 -2.51 -12.99
C PRO A 56 12.27 -1.17 -12.56
N ALA A 57 13.40 -0.80 -13.15
CA ALA A 57 14.02 0.50 -12.91
C ALA A 57 13.03 1.64 -13.24
N GLY A 58 13.00 2.67 -12.41
CA GLY A 58 12.16 3.85 -12.61
C GLY A 58 10.78 3.79 -11.93
N ILE A 59 10.47 2.73 -11.19
CA ILE A 59 9.27 2.65 -10.35
C ILE A 59 9.60 3.06 -8.91
N VAL A 60 10.68 2.50 -8.37
CA VAL A 60 11.17 2.74 -7.02
C VAL A 60 12.64 3.16 -7.09
N TYR A 61 13.02 4.12 -6.26
CA TYR A 61 14.38 4.65 -6.19
C TYR A 61 14.99 4.35 -4.82
N THR A 62 16.27 4.00 -4.81
CA THR A 62 17.06 3.73 -3.60
C THR A 62 18.39 4.48 -3.66
N ALA A 63 19.17 4.41 -2.59
CA ALA A 63 20.52 4.98 -2.57
C ALA A 63 21.42 4.38 -3.67
N GLU A 64 21.32 3.06 -3.87
CA GLU A 64 22.11 2.30 -4.83
C GLU A 64 21.60 2.44 -6.26
N ASN A 65 20.28 2.68 -6.42
CA ASN A 65 19.65 2.80 -7.73
C ASN A 65 18.76 4.06 -7.83
N PRO A 66 19.36 5.26 -7.81
CA PRO A 66 18.65 6.53 -7.86
C PRO A 66 18.17 6.90 -9.27
N GLY A 67 18.54 6.16 -10.31
CA GLY A 67 18.14 6.34 -11.71
C GLY A 67 18.22 7.80 -12.18
N LYS A 68 17.15 8.29 -12.79
CA LYS A 68 17.04 9.68 -13.29
C LYS A 68 17.15 10.73 -12.18
N TRP A 69 16.97 10.33 -10.92
CA TRP A 69 16.96 11.21 -9.76
C TRP A 69 18.27 11.22 -8.96
N SER A 70 19.39 10.80 -9.54
CA SER A 70 20.70 10.69 -8.87
C SER A 70 21.14 11.94 -8.10
N LYS A 71 20.73 13.13 -8.55
CA LYS A 71 21.02 14.41 -7.88
C LYS A 71 20.03 14.75 -6.74
N LYS A 72 19.04 13.89 -6.50
CA LYS A 72 17.96 14.12 -5.54
C LYS A 72 18.02 13.21 -4.30
N VAL A 73 18.95 12.28 -4.24
CA VAL A 73 19.09 11.28 -3.16
C VAL A 73 19.01 11.93 -1.77
N ASN A 74 19.84 12.93 -1.51
CA ASN A 74 19.96 13.54 -0.17
C ASN A 74 18.65 14.16 0.34
N GLY A 75 17.82 14.68 -0.54
CA GLY A 75 16.56 15.32 -0.16
C GLY A 75 15.32 14.44 -0.32
N HIS A 76 15.46 13.16 -0.69
CA HIS A 76 14.32 12.30 -1.00
C HIS A 76 14.42 10.91 -0.40
N LEU A 77 15.65 10.37 -0.23
CA LEU A 77 15.85 9.09 0.43
C LEU A 77 15.47 9.22 1.91
N PRO A 78 14.55 8.40 2.42
CA PRO A 78 14.19 8.45 3.83
C PRO A 78 15.38 8.00 4.70
N GLN A 79 15.66 8.80 5.72
CA GLN A 79 16.61 8.48 6.78
C GLN A 79 15.85 7.81 7.92
N VAL A 80 16.39 6.74 8.46
CA VAL A 80 15.75 5.96 9.52
C VAL A 80 16.57 6.00 10.78
N LYS A 81 15.92 6.28 11.90
CA LYS A 81 16.47 6.15 13.25
C LYS A 81 15.61 5.18 14.05
N VAL A 82 16.25 4.20 14.67
CA VAL A 82 15.58 3.21 15.54
C VAL A 82 16.01 3.43 16.98
N GLU A 83 15.06 3.59 17.87
CA GLU A 83 15.26 3.73 19.32
C GLU A 83 14.32 2.79 20.05
N GLY A 84 14.82 1.64 20.47
CA GLY A 84 13.98 0.59 21.05
C GLY A 84 12.97 0.07 20.02
N LYS A 85 11.68 0.27 20.27
CA LYS A 85 10.58 -0.08 19.34
C LYS A 85 10.15 1.08 18.44
N THR A 86 10.69 2.25 18.65
CA THR A 86 10.30 3.46 17.92
C THR A 86 11.17 3.63 16.68
N VAL A 87 10.54 3.65 15.53
CA VAL A 87 11.17 3.96 14.24
C VAL A 87 10.78 5.37 13.82
N THR A 88 11.77 6.24 13.70
CA THR A 88 11.58 7.60 13.15
C THR A 88 12.08 7.64 11.72
N ILE A 89 11.23 8.07 10.80
CA ILE A 89 11.53 8.25 9.38
C ILE A 89 11.59 9.75 9.11
N THR A 90 12.69 10.23 8.57
CA THR A 90 12.88 11.64 8.20
C THR A 90 13.29 11.74 6.75
N THR A 91 12.64 12.63 5.99
CA THR A 91 13.12 13.03 4.67
C THR A 91 13.49 14.52 4.73
N ASP A 92 14.77 14.81 4.52
CA ASP A 92 15.30 16.18 4.54
C ASP A 92 14.89 16.94 3.26
N HIS A 93 13.61 17.33 3.24
CA HIS A 93 12.97 17.91 2.09
C HIS A 93 12.20 19.18 2.47
N THR A 94 12.34 20.23 1.67
CA THR A 94 11.50 21.42 1.80
C THR A 94 10.04 21.09 1.52
N MET A 95 9.15 21.53 2.41
CA MET A 95 7.71 21.36 2.25
C MET A 95 7.10 22.61 1.63
N GLY A 96 6.18 22.44 0.68
CA GLY A 96 5.49 23.55 0.03
C GLY A 96 4.49 23.06 -1.00
N GLU A 97 3.46 23.84 -1.28
CA GLU A 97 2.32 23.44 -2.13
C GLU A 97 2.69 22.84 -3.49
N ALA A 98 3.71 23.39 -4.12
CA ALA A 98 4.14 22.92 -5.43
C ALA A 98 5.03 21.67 -5.38
N HIS A 99 5.71 21.43 -4.23
CA HIS A 99 6.71 20.38 -4.12
C HIS A 99 6.90 19.98 -2.64
N TYR A 100 6.53 18.75 -2.28
CA TYR A 100 6.58 18.25 -0.92
C TYR A 100 6.60 16.72 -0.87
N ILE A 101 6.96 16.18 0.29
CA ILE A 101 6.79 14.75 0.59
C ILE A 101 5.33 14.51 0.96
N VAL A 102 4.68 13.65 0.22
CA VAL A 102 3.24 13.35 0.38
C VAL A 102 3.00 12.35 1.49
N ARG A 103 3.90 11.34 1.59
CA ARG A 103 3.67 10.23 2.53
C ARG A 103 4.95 9.51 2.90
N HIS A 104 5.06 9.12 4.16
CA HIS A 104 5.91 8.04 4.61
C HIS A 104 5.10 6.77 4.87
N THR A 105 5.69 5.61 4.61
CA THR A 105 5.12 4.31 4.96
C THR A 105 6.25 3.43 5.49
N LEU A 106 5.98 2.69 6.57
CA LEU A 106 6.86 1.64 7.07
C LEU A 106 6.25 0.29 6.75
N VAL A 107 6.99 -0.56 6.04
CA VAL A 107 6.51 -1.85 5.54
C VAL A 107 7.47 -2.95 5.99
N SER A 108 6.94 -4.08 6.44
CA SER A 108 7.72 -5.28 6.76
C SER A 108 8.04 -6.12 5.50
N GLU A 109 8.96 -7.06 5.63
CA GLU A 109 9.43 -7.90 4.53
C GLU A 109 8.31 -8.72 3.85
N ASP A 110 7.26 -9.06 4.59
CA ASP A 110 6.07 -9.76 4.09
C ASP A 110 5.04 -8.84 3.41
N GLY A 111 5.34 -7.53 3.31
CA GLY A 111 4.46 -6.52 2.71
C GLY A 111 3.42 -5.92 3.68
N THR A 112 3.45 -6.27 4.96
CA THR A 112 2.55 -5.68 5.95
C THR A 112 2.93 -4.22 6.22
N VAL A 113 1.96 -3.31 6.11
CA VAL A 113 2.13 -1.91 6.47
C VAL A 113 2.04 -1.77 8.00
N LEU A 114 3.15 -1.39 8.63
CA LEU A 114 3.26 -1.21 10.08
C LEU A 114 2.83 0.19 10.52
N GLY A 115 2.91 1.15 9.63
CA GLY A 115 2.46 2.51 9.87
C GLY A 115 2.65 3.41 8.66
N GLU A 116 1.88 4.49 8.62
CA GLU A 116 2.01 5.53 7.60
C GLU A 116 1.70 6.90 8.17
N LYS A 117 2.23 7.93 7.54
CA LYS A 117 1.86 9.32 7.75
C LYS A 117 1.75 10.03 6.41
N VAL A 118 0.58 10.61 6.18
CA VAL A 118 0.33 11.53 5.06
C VAL A 118 0.63 12.94 5.53
N PHE A 119 1.35 13.69 4.71
CA PHE A 119 1.75 15.06 4.99
C PHE A 119 0.91 16.06 4.20
N SER A 120 0.82 17.25 4.76
CA SER A 120 0.33 18.44 4.08
C SER A 120 1.51 19.26 3.55
N PRO A 121 1.35 19.98 2.43
CA PRO A 121 2.37 20.95 2.00
C PRO A 121 2.61 22.09 3.01
N ALA A 122 1.72 22.25 3.99
CA ALA A 122 1.85 23.22 5.08
C ALA A 122 2.56 22.67 6.33
N ASP A 123 2.94 21.39 6.34
CA ASP A 123 3.75 20.83 7.42
C ASP A 123 5.17 21.42 7.36
N ASP A 124 5.79 21.62 8.51
CA ASP A 124 7.14 22.19 8.59
C ASP A 124 8.18 21.19 8.04
N ASP A 125 8.04 19.91 8.40
CA ASP A 125 9.02 18.85 8.11
C ASP A 125 8.33 17.53 7.72
N ALA A 126 9.03 16.74 6.88
CA ALA A 126 8.63 15.38 6.57
C ALA A 126 9.24 14.40 7.60
N VAL A 127 8.62 14.32 8.77
CA VAL A 127 9.01 13.42 9.86
C VAL A 127 7.82 12.59 10.30
N SER A 128 8.01 11.28 10.43
CA SER A 128 7.01 10.35 10.96
C SER A 128 7.63 9.38 11.96
N THR A 129 6.81 8.91 12.88
CA THR A 129 7.22 7.95 13.91
C THR A 129 6.24 6.79 13.92
N VAL A 130 6.77 5.56 13.97
CA VAL A 130 6.02 4.31 14.02
C VAL A 130 6.53 3.46 15.17
N GLU A 131 5.62 2.93 15.99
CA GLU A 131 5.94 1.96 17.03
C GLU A 131 5.85 0.53 16.46
N LEU A 132 6.95 -0.22 16.57
CA LEU A 132 6.99 -1.62 16.13
C LEU A 132 6.24 -2.52 17.12
N PRO A 133 5.61 -3.59 16.62
CA PRO A 133 5.09 -4.65 17.45
C PRO A 133 6.19 -5.27 18.33
N GLU A 134 5.78 -5.81 19.48
CA GLU A 134 6.71 -6.46 20.40
C GLU A 134 7.40 -7.67 19.76
N GLY A 135 8.73 -7.76 19.93
CA GLY A 135 9.51 -8.85 19.35
C GLY A 135 9.73 -8.79 17.85
N HIS A 136 9.39 -7.69 17.20
CA HIS A 136 9.68 -7.50 15.78
C HIS A 136 11.19 -7.39 15.56
N SER A 137 11.73 -8.34 14.79
CA SER A 137 13.14 -8.37 14.39
C SER A 137 13.22 -8.92 12.97
N SER A 138 13.04 -8.04 11.99
CA SER A 138 13.10 -8.42 10.58
C SER A 138 13.54 -7.23 9.74
N LYS A 139 13.71 -7.51 8.45
CA LYS A 139 13.94 -6.50 7.45
C LYS A 139 12.71 -5.60 7.29
N LEU A 140 12.95 -4.31 7.23
CA LEU A 140 11.95 -3.27 7.08
C LEU A 140 12.29 -2.34 5.91
N TYR A 141 11.26 -1.73 5.36
CA TYR A 141 11.35 -0.77 4.28
C TYR A 141 10.66 0.53 4.68
N ALA A 142 11.44 1.60 4.82
CA ALA A 142 10.91 2.93 4.97
C ALA A 142 10.73 3.55 3.59
N THR A 143 9.56 4.11 3.32
CA THR A 143 9.27 4.77 2.04
C THR A 143 9.06 6.26 2.21
N SER A 144 9.45 7.02 1.19
CA SER A 144 9.20 8.45 1.07
C SER A 144 8.66 8.74 -0.33
N PHE A 145 7.44 9.23 -0.42
CA PHE A 145 6.80 9.58 -1.69
C PHE A 145 6.77 11.09 -1.87
N CYS A 146 7.50 11.58 -2.88
CA CYS A 146 7.50 12.98 -3.29
C CYS A 146 6.53 13.18 -4.47
N ASN A 147 5.75 14.28 -4.46
CA ASN A 147 4.79 14.57 -5.53
C ASN A 147 5.43 14.85 -6.90
N LYS A 148 6.76 15.09 -6.95
CA LYS A 148 7.50 15.36 -8.21
C LYS A 148 8.60 14.35 -8.52
N HIS A 149 9.14 13.67 -7.51
CA HIS A 149 10.36 12.85 -7.67
C HIS A 149 10.14 11.39 -7.28
N ASP A 150 8.89 10.93 -7.39
CA ASP A 150 8.50 9.54 -7.28
C ASP A 150 8.70 8.90 -5.88
N LEU A 151 8.75 7.58 -5.82
CA LEU A 151 8.83 6.80 -4.59
C LEU A 151 10.27 6.39 -4.29
N TRP A 152 10.73 6.73 -3.09
CA TRP A 152 12.04 6.38 -2.55
C TRP A 152 11.91 5.36 -1.42
N VAL A 153 12.87 4.44 -1.34
CA VAL A 153 12.87 3.38 -0.34
C VAL A 153 14.26 3.24 0.27
N ALA A 154 14.29 3.15 1.59
CA ALA A 154 15.44 2.73 2.38
C ALA A 154 15.12 1.40 3.07
N GLU A 155 16.00 0.41 2.87
CA GLU A 155 15.95 -0.89 3.55
C GLU A 155 16.80 -0.83 4.82
N PHE A 156 16.31 -1.42 5.92
CA PHE A 156 17.05 -1.56 7.17
C PHE A 156 16.56 -2.79 7.95
N THR A 157 17.30 -3.14 8.99
CA THR A 157 16.96 -4.26 9.90
C THR A 157 16.93 -3.76 11.34
N VAL A 158 16.01 -4.28 12.15
CA VAL A 158 15.89 -4.04 13.60
C VAL A 158 16.18 -5.29 14.40
#